data_5fe06f73e352741f7818c4ab35b24e0b
#
_entry.id   5fe06f73e352741f7818c4ab35b24e0b
#
_cell.length_a   1.000
_cell.length_b   1.000
_cell.length_c   1.000
_cell.angle_alpha   90.00
_cell.angle_beta   90.00
_cell.angle_gamma   90.00
#
_symmetry.space_group_name_H-M   'P 1'
#
loop_
_entity.id
_entity.type
_entity.pdbx_description
1 polymer ?
#
loop_
_entity_poly.entity_id
_entity_poly.type
_entity_poly.pdbx_seq_one_letter_code
_entity_poly.pdbx_strand_id
1 'polypeptide(L)'
;MMMENKKLRAEHPKKELAVDILYDIIGSILFGAGIYTFAEGGNFAPGGISGIALIMNKLWNLPVGTMTLILNIPLVIISYKTVGKRFLMKTARTMIISTIFVDLVFPMFPYYTGQRLLAAIYSGALLGLGMVLFYMRGSSSGGADFLTMTIKKKRPHMSLGRLTLLIDLIIILIGWPVFGDVDSVLYGLIAVFVCSMVIDKILYGIGAGTLAIIVTSKGEETAEEIGRITDRGVTSLEGMGTYTKSKRNVLLCACSKSEAYLVKNAVYQVDDSAFVMFTETSEVLGEGFCLLYTSP
;
A
#
# COMPACT_ATOMS: atom_id res chain seq x y z
N MET A 1 19.91 -9.69 12.06
CA MET A 1 18.54 -9.19 12.14
C MET A 1 17.55 -9.85 11.17
N MET A 2 17.81 -9.95 9.85
CA MET A 2 16.94 -10.67 8.90
C MET A 2 16.78 -12.18 9.22
N MET A 3 17.88 -12.85 9.56
CA MET A 3 17.83 -14.25 9.99
C MET A 3 17.20 -14.42 11.38
N GLU A 4 17.35 -13.45 12.24
CA GLU A 4 16.80 -13.43 13.60
C GLU A 4 15.28 -13.26 13.59
N ASN A 5 14.74 -12.36 12.76
CA ASN A 5 13.29 -12.23 12.52
C ASN A 5 12.67 -13.48 11.86
N LYS A 6 13.43 -14.14 10.97
CA LYS A 6 12.99 -15.42 10.39
C LYS A 6 13.02 -16.55 11.43
N LYS A 7 13.98 -16.54 12.37
CA LYS A 7 14.03 -17.47 13.51
C LYS A 7 12.94 -17.19 14.53
N LEU A 8 12.72 -15.93 14.92
CA LEU A 8 11.63 -15.52 15.83
C LEU A 8 10.23 -15.88 15.27
N ARG A 9 10.05 -15.78 13.95
CA ARG A 9 8.84 -16.25 13.25
C ARG A 9 8.68 -17.77 13.27
N ALA A 10 9.77 -18.53 13.31
CA ALA A 10 9.74 -19.99 13.40
C ALA A 10 9.51 -20.49 14.83
N GLU A 11 9.87 -19.71 15.85
CA GLU A 11 9.76 -20.10 17.26
C GLU A 11 8.34 -19.97 17.84
N HIS A 12 7.47 -19.12 17.26
CA HIS A 12 6.10 -18.92 17.77
C HIS A 12 5.01 -18.92 16.68
N PRO A 13 4.78 -20.05 16.00
CA PRO A 13 3.83 -20.11 14.87
C PRO A 13 2.38 -19.80 15.29
N LYS A 14 2.00 -20.06 16.53
CA LYS A 14 0.66 -19.74 17.05
C LYS A 14 0.44 -18.24 17.25
N LYS A 15 1.47 -17.49 17.69
CA LYS A 15 1.39 -16.03 17.83
C LYS A 15 1.32 -15.35 16.45
N GLU A 16 2.09 -15.83 15.49
CA GLU A 16 2.03 -15.32 14.11
C GLU A 16 0.65 -15.54 13.47
N LEU A 17 0.08 -16.74 13.68
CA LEU A 17 -1.25 -17.05 13.18
C LEU A 17 -2.32 -16.15 13.83
N ALA A 18 -2.22 -15.89 15.12
CA ALA A 18 -3.15 -15.00 15.81
C ALA A 18 -3.07 -13.55 15.28
N VAL A 19 -1.86 -13.05 15.05
CA VAL A 19 -1.65 -11.74 14.43
C VAL A 19 -2.17 -11.71 13.01
N ASP A 20 -1.90 -12.73 12.19
CA ASP A 20 -2.43 -12.84 10.83
C ASP A 20 -3.97 -12.79 10.83
N ILE A 21 -4.63 -13.54 11.73
CA ILE A 21 -6.10 -13.54 11.85
C ILE A 21 -6.62 -12.16 12.30
N LEU A 22 -5.95 -11.48 13.23
CA LEU A 22 -6.33 -10.14 13.65
C LEU A 22 -6.31 -9.14 12.48
N TYR A 23 -5.24 -9.18 11.67
CA TYR A 23 -5.14 -8.36 10.47
C TYR A 23 -6.21 -8.73 9.43
N ASP A 24 -6.50 -10.03 9.25
CA ASP A 24 -7.57 -10.48 8.37
C ASP A 24 -8.94 -9.98 8.85
N ILE A 25 -9.22 -10.00 10.15
CA ILE A 25 -10.49 -9.50 10.72
C ILE A 25 -10.63 -8.00 10.53
N ILE A 26 -9.63 -7.21 10.95
CA ILE A 26 -9.68 -5.75 10.82
C ILE A 26 -9.75 -5.36 9.34
N GLY A 27 -8.92 -5.99 8.50
CA GLY A 27 -8.94 -5.77 7.06
C GLY A 27 -10.29 -6.12 6.43
N SER A 28 -10.92 -7.22 6.87
CA SER A 28 -12.23 -7.64 6.37
C SER A 28 -13.37 -6.72 6.81
N ILE A 29 -13.28 -6.14 8.00
CA ILE A 29 -14.24 -5.11 8.46
C ILE A 29 -14.13 -3.88 7.55
N LEU A 30 -12.93 -3.36 7.32
CA LEU A 30 -12.74 -2.20 6.45
C LEU A 30 -13.16 -2.50 5.01
N PHE A 31 -12.75 -3.64 4.47
CA PHE A 31 -13.08 -4.09 3.13
C PHE A 31 -14.59 -4.30 2.96
N GLY A 32 -15.24 -4.97 3.90
CA GLY A 32 -16.68 -5.20 3.89
C GLY A 32 -17.48 -3.90 3.99
N ALA A 33 -17.07 -2.96 4.84
CA ALA A 33 -17.68 -1.63 4.89
C ALA A 33 -17.55 -0.89 3.55
N GLY A 34 -16.36 -0.96 2.94
CA GLY A 34 -16.12 -0.34 1.63
C GLY A 34 -17.03 -0.90 0.53
N ILE A 35 -17.24 -2.22 0.51
CA ILE A 35 -18.10 -2.89 -0.49
C ILE A 35 -19.58 -2.66 -0.15
N TYR A 36 -20.02 -3.15 1.02
CA TYR A 36 -21.44 -3.21 1.34
C TYR A 36 -22.02 -1.81 1.65
N THR A 37 -21.45 -1.14 2.65
CA THR A 37 -22.04 0.13 3.13
C THR A 37 -21.94 1.23 2.08
N PHE A 38 -20.82 1.32 1.35
CA PHE A 38 -20.55 2.44 0.47
C PHE A 38 -20.71 2.11 -1.02
N ALA A 39 -20.11 1.04 -1.55
CA ALA A 39 -20.18 0.77 -2.98
C ALA A 39 -21.56 0.24 -3.40
N GLU A 40 -22.10 -0.74 -2.70
CA GLU A 40 -23.43 -1.30 -2.95
C GLU A 40 -24.51 -0.24 -2.66
N GLY A 41 -24.44 0.45 -1.51
CA GLY A 41 -25.33 1.55 -1.16
C GLY A 41 -25.26 2.73 -2.15
N GLY A 42 -24.07 3.01 -2.72
CA GLY A 42 -23.85 4.03 -3.75
C GLY A 42 -24.20 3.59 -5.17
N ASN A 43 -24.56 2.32 -5.37
CA ASN A 43 -24.92 1.73 -6.67
C ASN A 43 -23.83 1.89 -7.73
N PHE A 44 -22.56 1.55 -7.39
CA PHE A 44 -21.43 1.50 -8.31
C PHE A 44 -20.52 0.31 -7.97
N ALA A 45 -19.72 -0.17 -8.96
CA ALA A 45 -18.75 -1.22 -8.74
C ALA A 45 -17.36 -0.64 -8.47
N PRO A 46 -16.70 -1.02 -7.36
CA PRO A 46 -15.37 -0.51 -7.02
C PRO A 46 -14.23 -1.23 -7.73
N GLY A 47 -14.48 -1.92 -8.84
CA GLY A 47 -13.49 -2.73 -9.57
C GLY A 47 -13.29 -4.12 -8.97
N GLY A 48 -12.29 -4.86 -9.49
CA GLY A 48 -11.93 -6.18 -9.03
C GLY A 48 -12.98 -7.27 -9.24
N ILE A 49 -12.69 -8.46 -8.74
CA ILE A 49 -13.68 -9.57 -8.76
C ILE A 49 -14.88 -9.26 -7.86
N SER A 50 -14.67 -8.51 -6.77
CA SER A 50 -15.77 -8.00 -5.94
C SER A 50 -16.69 -7.04 -6.70
N GLY A 51 -16.14 -6.26 -7.64
CA GLY A 51 -16.94 -5.46 -8.58
C GLY A 51 -17.78 -6.34 -9.50
N ILE A 52 -17.23 -7.42 -10.05
CA ILE A 52 -17.99 -8.41 -10.84
C ILE A 52 -19.06 -9.07 -9.97
N ALA A 53 -18.74 -9.43 -8.73
CA ALA A 53 -19.71 -10.00 -7.80
C ALA A 53 -20.86 -9.03 -7.48
N LEU A 54 -20.58 -7.72 -7.35
CA LEU A 54 -21.61 -6.67 -7.21
C LEU A 54 -22.49 -6.54 -8.46
N ILE A 55 -21.91 -6.68 -9.66
CA ILE A 55 -22.68 -6.75 -10.90
C ILE A 55 -23.64 -7.96 -10.88
N MET A 56 -23.16 -9.12 -10.44
CA MET A 56 -23.97 -10.33 -10.30
C MET A 56 -25.05 -10.19 -9.22
N ASN A 57 -24.72 -9.53 -8.11
CA ASN A 57 -25.70 -9.19 -7.07
C ASN A 57 -26.83 -8.32 -7.65
N LYS A 58 -26.50 -7.28 -8.39
CA LYS A 58 -27.49 -6.39 -9.01
C LYS A 58 -28.40 -7.09 -10.03
N LEU A 59 -27.85 -8.04 -10.80
CA LEU A 59 -28.61 -8.78 -11.83
C LEU A 59 -29.46 -9.93 -11.26
N TRP A 60 -28.92 -10.66 -10.28
CA TRP A 60 -29.49 -11.93 -9.81
C TRP A 60 -29.67 -12.00 -8.30
N ASN A 61 -29.42 -10.91 -7.57
CA ASN A 61 -29.52 -10.84 -6.10
C ASN A 61 -28.66 -11.90 -5.37
N LEU A 62 -27.48 -12.23 -5.94
CA LEU A 62 -26.55 -13.21 -5.38
C LEU A 62 -25.65 -12.56 -4.30
N PRO A 63 -25.31 -13.26 -3.20
CA PRO A 63 -24.45 -12.71 -2.16
C PRO A 63 -23.05 -12.35 -2.70
N VAL A 64 -22.59 -11.13 -2.42
CA VAL A 64 -21.37 -10.56 -3.01
C VAL A 64 -20.11 -11.31 -2.57
N GLY A 65 -19.98 -11.63 -1.28
CA GLY A 65 -18.83 -12.34 -0.75
C GLY A 65 -18.75 -13.76 -1.28
N THR A 66 -19.88 -14.48 -1.29
CA THR A 66 -19.97 -15.86 -1.82
C THR A 66 -19.62 -15.89 -3.31
N MET A 67 -20.15 -14.96 -4.11
CA MET A 67 -19.80 -14.86 -5.54
C MET A 67 -18.33 -14.53 -5.72
N THR A 68 -17.77 -13.66 -4.91
CA THR A 68 -16.34 -13.38 -4.91
C THR A 68 -15.52 -14.65 -4.66
N LEU A 69 -15.90 -15.49 -3.68
CA LEU A 69 -15.24 -16.78 -3.44
C LEU A 69 -15.28 -17.70 -4.66
N ILE A 70 -16.46 -17.89 -5.23
CA ILE A 70 -16.66 -18.79 -6.39
C ILE A 70 -15.83 -18.33 -7.60
N LEU A 71 -15.89 -17.04 -7.92
CA LEU A 71 -15.15 -16.45 -9.04
C LEU A 71 -13.62 -16.52 -8.85
N ASN A 72 -13.16 -16.64 -7.60
CA ASN A 72 -11.74 -16.81 -7.31
C ASN A 72 -11.21 -18.22 -7.54
N ILE A 73 -12.04 -19.25 -7.55
CA ILE A 73 -11.59 -20.64 -7.75
C ILE A 73 -10.72 -20.80 -9.01
N PRO A 74 -11.17 -20.37 -10.20
CA PRO A 74 -10.34 -20.47 -11.40
C PRO A 74 -9.05 -19.65 -11.32
N LEU A 75 -9.09 -18.47 -10.68
CA LEU A 75 -7.91 -17.62 -10.52
C LEU A 75 -6.86 -18.24 -9.59
N VAL A 76 -7.30 -18.89 -8.51
CA VAL A 76 -6.43 -19.66 -7.62
C VAL A 76 -5.72 -20.79 -8.39
N ILE A 77 -6.46 -21.52 -9.21
CA ILE A 77 -5.90 -22.64 -10.00
C ILE A 77 -4.83 -22.12 -10.98
N ILE A 78 -5.12 -21.04 -11.70
CA ILE A 78 -4.19 -20.43 -12.66
C ILE A 78 -2.95 -19.87 -11.97
N SER A 79 -3.14 -19.23 -10.81
CA SER A 79 -2.08 -18.54 -10.08
C SER A 79 -1.26 -19.45 -9.16
N TYR A 80 -1.67 -20.70 -8.97
CA TYR A 80 -1.03 -21.65 -8.04
C TYR A 80 0.48 -21.78 -8.24
N LYS A 81 0.92 -21.87 -9.50
CA LYS A 81 2.35 -22.02 -9.84
C LYS A 81 3.16 -20.74 -9.67
N THR A 82 2.51 -19.58 -9.73
CA THR A 82 3.19 -18.27 -9.69
C THR A 82 3.27 -17.67 -8.33
N VAL A 83 2.23 -17.78 -7.51
CA VAL A 83 2.11 -17.05 -6.24
C VAL A 83 2.58 -17.87 -5.02
N GLY A 84 2.56 -19.19 -5.13
CA GLY A 84 3.05 -20.12 -4.10
C GLY A 84 1.98 -20.51 -3.07
N LYS A 85 2.13 -21.74 -2.53
CA LYS A 85 1.15 -22.38 -1.64
C LYS A 85 0.86 -21.59 -0.35
N ARG A 86 1.89 -20.97 0.26
CA ARG A 86 1.73 -20.23 1.52
C ARG A 86 0.84 -18.99 1.36
N PHE A 87 1.05 -18.24 0.27
CA PHE A 87 0.21 -17.08 -0.04
C PHE A 87 -1.24 -17.50 -0.30
N LEU A 88 -1.45 -18.56 -1.09
CA LEU A 88 -2.79 -19.05 -1.40
C LEU A 88 -3.56 -19.50 -0.15
N MET A 89 -2.89 -20.21 0.78
CA MET A 89 -3.53 -20.63 2.04
C MET A 89 -3.92 -19.44 2.92
N LYS A 90 -3.05 -18.42 3.01
CA LYS A 90 -3.37 -17.19 3.76
C LYS A 90 -4.52 -16.44 3.09
N THR A 91 -4.46 -16.27 1.77
CA THR A 91 -5.52 -15.61 0.99
C THR A 91 -6.86 -16.34 1.09
N ALA A 92 -6.87 -17.67 1.02
CA ALA A 92 -8.11 -18.43 1.21
C ALA A 92 -8.75 -18.17 2.58
N ARG A 93 -7.96 -18.11 3.65
CA ARG A 93 -8.44 -17.74 5.00
C ARG A 93 -9.00 -16.30 5.01
N THR A 94 -8.25 -15.34 4.48
CA THR A 94 -8.67 -13.94 4.39
C THR A 94 -9.99 -13.81 3.63
N MET A 95 -10.13 -14.50 2.50
CA MET A 95 -11.34 -14.50 1.69
C MET A 95 -12.55 -15.07 2.44
N ILE A 96 -12.39 -16.19 3.18
CA ILE A 96 -13.47 -16.77 3.98
C ILE A 96 -13.91 -15.77 5.05
N ILE A 97 -12.97 -15.15 5.77
CA ILE A 97 -13.29 -14.14 6.79
C ILE A 97 -14.00 -12.94 6.14
N SER A 98 -13.49 -12.42 5.02
CA SER A 98 -14.11 -11.30 4.30
C SER A 98 -15.53 -11.62 3.82
N THR A 99 -15.76 -12.84 3.34
CA THR A 99 -17.10 -13.30 2.92
C THR A 99 -18.09 -13.28 4.09
N ILE A 100 -17.66 -13.75 5.27
CA ILE A 100 -18.52 -13.71 6.48
C ILE A 100 -18.90 -12.27 6.81
N PHE A 101 -17.95 -11.34 6.75
CA PHE A 101 -18.25 -9.93 7.02
C PHE A 101 -19.18 -9.34 5.96
N VAL A 102 -18.91 -9.53 4.66
CA VAL A 102 -19.69 -8.93 3.56
C VAL A 102 -21.11 -9.51 3.49
N ASP A 103 -21.27 -10.84 3.61
CA ASP A 103 -22.57 -11.50 3.38
C ASP A 103 -23.42 -11.69 4.65
N LEU A 104 -22.79 -11.72 5.84
CA LEU A 104 -23.53 -11.99 7.07
C LEU A 104 -23.54 -10.83 8.06
N VAL A 105 -22.40 -10.14 8.23
CA VAL A 105 -22.28 -9.08 9.24
C VAL A 105 -22.80 -7.75 8.71
N PHE A 106 -22.32 -7.30 7.58
CA PHE A 106 -22.69 -5.99 7.02
C PHE A 106 -24.16 -5.87 6.59
N PRO A 107 -24.87 -6.91 6.10
CA PRO A 107 -26.30 -6.85 5.86
C PRO A 107 -27.17 -6.52 7.09
N MET A 108 -26.60 -6.64 8.30
CA MET A 108 -27.28 -6.23 9.54
C MET A 108 -27.21 -4.72 9.79
N PHE A 109 -26.40 -3.99 9.02
CA PHE A 109 -26.21 -2.54 9.14
C PHE A 109 -26.79 -1.81 7.92
N PRO A 110 -27.25 -0.56 8.10
CA PRO A 110 -27.80 0.21 6.99
C PRO A 110 -26.73 0.60 5.97
N TYR A 111 -27.15 0.74 4.70
CA TYR A 111 -26.34 1.37 3.67
C TYR A 111 -26.13 2.85 3.94
N TYR A 112 -25.03 3.39 3.41
CA TYR A 112 -24.85 4.83 3.33
C TYR A 112 -25.76 5.41 2.25
N THR A 113 -26.69 6.30 2.64
CA THR A 113 -27.71 6.91 1.76
C THR A 113 -27.40 8.38 1.42
N GLY A 114 -26.19 8.84 1.71
CA GLY A 114 -25.78 10.22 1.45
C GLY A 114 -25.30 10.45 0.01
N GLN A 115 -24.38 11.39 -0.16
CA GLN A 115 -23.85 11.76 -1.48
C GLN A 115 -23.02 10.62 -2.09
N ARG A 116 -23.31 10.21 -3.33
CA ARG A 116 -22.60 9.14 -4.05
C ARG A 116 -21.10 9.42 -4.21
N LEU A 117 -20.70 10.69 -4.35
CA LEU A 117 -19.27 11.05 -4.39
C LEU A 117 -18.54 10.71 -3.10
N LEU A 118 -19.15 11.02 -1.96
CA LEU A 118 -18.58 10.63 -0.66
C LEU A 118 -18.56 9.10 -0.50
N ALA A 119 -19.61 8.42 -0.93
CA ALA A 119 -19.64 6.96 -0.95
C ALA A 119 -18.47 6.39 -1.75
N ALA A 120 -18.17 6.93 -2.94
CA ALA A 120 -17.04 6.49 -3.77
C ALA A 120 -15.67 6.73 -3.10
N ILE A 121 -15.47 7.90 -2.50
CA ILE A 121 -14.21 8.23 -1.80
C ILE A 121 -14.01 7.32 -0.58
N TYR A 122 -15.02 7.18 0.28
CA TYR A 122 -14.91 6.34 1.48
C TYR A 122 -14.84 4.86 1.13
N SER A 123 -15.55 4.39 0.12
CA SER A 123 -15.40 3.03 -0.41
C SER A 123 -13.96 2.77 -0.81
N GLY A 124 -13.39 3.60 -1.68
CA GLY A 124 -12.01 3.45 -2.13
C GLY A 124 -10.99 3.50 -0.99
N ALA A 125 -11.16 4.42 -0.04
CA ALA A 125 -10.28 4.55 1.11
C ALA A 125 -10.32 3.30 2.01
N LEU A 126 -11.51 2.81 2.35
CA LEU A 126 -11.69 1.63 3.21
C LEU A 126 -11.24 0.34 2.53
N LEU A 127 -11.53 0.19 1.24
CA LEU A 127 -11.02 -0.93 0.44
C LEU A 127 -9.49 -0.93 0.42
N GLY A 128 -8.87 0.22 0.13
CA GLY A 128 -7.43 0.37 0.11
C GLY A 128 -6.79 0.05 1.46
N LEU A 129 -7.35 0.53 2.56
CA LEU A 129 -6.87 0.22 3.92
C LEU A 129 -7.00 -1.28 4.22
N GLY A 130 -8.14 -1.90 3.90
CA GLY A 130 -8.34 -3.34 4.08
C GLY A 130 -7.33 -4.16 3.29
N MET A 131 -7.14 -3.84 2.00
CA MET A 131 -6.17 -4.51 1.13
C MET A 131 -4.73 -4.36 1.63
N VAL A 132 -4.35 -3.18 2.11
CA VAL A 132 -3.03 -2.95 2.71
C VAL A 132 -2.78 -3.89 3.87
N LEU A 133 -3.74 -4.05 4.79
CA LEU A 133 -3.61 -4.96 5.93
C LEU A 133 -3.41 -6.42 5.47
N PHE A 134 -4.11 -6.85 4.42
CA PHE A 134 -3.91 -8.17 3.83
C PHE A 134 -2.51 -8.30 3.22
N TYR A 135 -2.09 -7.35 2.40
CA TYR A 135 -0.77 -7.37 1.74
C TYR A 135 0.38 -7.36 2.76
N MET A 136 0.27 -6.60 3.84
CA MET A 136 1.27 -6.57 4.92
C MET A 136 1.50 -7.93 5.59
N ARG A 137 0.50 -8.81 5.56
CA ARG A 137 0.61 -10.18 6.11
C ARG A 137 0.84 -11.25 5.04
N GLY A 138 1.04 -10.83 3.77
CA GLY A 138 1.27 -11.74 2.65
C GLY A 138 0.03 -12.57 2.31
N SER A 139 -1.13 -11.95 2.39
CA SER A 139 -2.42 -12.42 1.88
C SER A 139 -3.01 -11.37 0.93
N SER A 140 -4.19 -11.62 0.39
CA SER A 140 -4.93 -10.66 -0.44
C SER A 140 -6.44 -10.84 -0.28
N SER A 141 -7.22 -9.93 -0.84
CA SER A 141 -8.69 -10.07 -0.95
C SER A 141 -9.10 -11.15 -1.96
N GLY A 142 -8.14 -11.71 -2.69
CA GLY A 142 -8.38 -12.60 -3.83
C GLY A 142 -8.58 -11.83 -5.13
N GLY A 143 -9.20 -12.47 -6.11
CA GLY A 143 -9.62 -11.82 -7.33
C GLY A 143 -8.51 -11.32 -8.22
N ALA A 144 -8.68 -10.10 -8.69
CA ALA A 144 -7.71 -9.39 -9.52
C ALA A 144 -6.32 -9.31 -8.87
N ASP A 145 -6.23 -9.41 -7.55
CA ASP A 145 -4.98 -9.39 -6.80
C ASP A 145 -4.04 -10.54 -7.19
N PHE A 146 -4.57 -11.71 -7.57
CA PHE A 146 -3.74 -12.80 -8.09
C PHE A 146 -3.04 -12.41 -9.37
N LEU A 147 -3.73 -11.67 -10.25
CA LEU A 147 -3.12 -11.11 -11.47
C LEU A 147 -2.12 -10.01 -11.11
N THR A 148 -2.49 -9.11 -10.22
CA THR A 148 -1.62 -8.03 -9.71
C THR A 148 -0.31 -8.61 -9.15
N MET A 149 -0.38 -9.61 -8.28
CA MET A 149 0.80 -10.26 -7.70
C MET A 149 1.63 -11.03 -8.75
N THR A 150 0.97 -11.68 -9.71
CA THR A 150 1.65 -12.37 -10.81
C THR A 150 2.40 -11.39 -11.70
N ILE A 151 1.77 -10.25 -12.05
CA ILE A 151 2.40 -9.20 -12.86
C ILE A 151 3.50 -8.51 -12.06
N LYS A 152 3.30 -8.21 -10.77
CA LYS A 152 4.30 -7.63 -9.88
C LYS A 152 5.58 -8.48 -9.85
N LYS A 153 5.46 -9.80 -9.78
CA LYS A 153 6.62 -10.72 -9.84
C LYS A 153 7.39 -10.62 -11.16
N LYS A 154 6.70 -10.38 -12.28
CA LYS A 154 7.32 -10.17 -13.61
C LYS A 154 7.78 -8.73 -13.85
N ARG A 155 7.16 -7.76 -13.21
CA ARG A 155 7.41 -6.31 -13.35
C ARG A 155 7.59 -5.65 -11.97
N PRO A 156 8.73 -5.90 -11.26
CA PRO A 156 8.93 -5.45 -9.88
C PRO A 156 8.87 -3.92 -9.70
N HIS A 157 9.16 -3.16 -10.76
CA HIS A 157 9.17 -1.69 -10.75
C HIS A 157 7.76 -1.06 -10.72
N MET A 158 6.71 -1.81 -11.05
CA MET A 158 5.34 -1.28 -10.99
C MET A 158 4.80 -1.37 -9.55
N SER A 159 4.14 -0.32 -9.07
CA SER A 159 3.49 -0.35 -7.75
C SER A 159 2.24 -1.23 -7.77
N LEU A 160 1.88 -1.78 -6.61
CA LEU A 160 0.69 -2.61 -6.48
C LEU A 160 -0.57 -1.82 -6.78
N GLY A 161 -0.68 -0.59 -6.27
CA GLY A 161 -1.82 0.27 -6.54
C GLY A 161 -2.01 0.57 -8.02
N ARG A 162 -0.91 0.87 -8.77
CA ARG A 162 -1.01 1.07 -10.22
C ARG A 162 -1.51 -0.17 -10.96
N LEU A 163 -1.03 -1.35 -10.58
CA LEU A 163 -1.49 -2.60 -11.19
C LEU A 163 -2.96 -2.86 -10.90
N THR A 164 -3.38 -2.66 -9.65
CA THR A 164 -4.79 -2.76 -9.24
C THR A 164 -5.64 -1.78 -10.05
N LEU A 165 -5.24 -0.50 -10.12
CA LEU A 165 -5.95 0.53 -10.90
C LEU A 165 -6.16 0.12 -12.37
N LEU A 166 -5.12 -0.40 -13.03
CA LEU A 166 -5.21 -0.80 -14.44
C LEU A 166 -6.15 -1.99 -14.67
N ILE A 167 -6.10 -2.99 -13.79
CA ILE A 167 -6.97 -4.16 -13.89
C ILE A 167 -8.42 -3.77 -13.60
N ASP A 168 -8.63 -2.99 -12.55
CA ASP A 168 -9.96 -2.59 -12.13
C ASP A 168 -10.63 -1.64 -13.11
N LEU A 169 -9.86 -0.76 -13.76
CA LEU A 169 -10.33 0.08 -14.86
C LEU A 169 -10.96 -0.76 -15.98
N ILE A 170 -10.31 -1.85 -16.36
CA ILE A 170 -10.83 -2.76 -17.40
C ILE A 170 -12.15 -3.39 -16.93
N ILE A 171 -12.21 -3.84 -15.68
CA ILE A 171 -13.40 -4.48 -15.12
C ILE A 171 -14.58 -3.49 -15.05
N ILE A 172 -14.34 -2.25 -14.62
CA ILE A 172 -15.38 -1.21 -14.55
C ILE A 172 -15.93 -0.91 -15.94
N LEU A 173 -15.05 -0.77 -16.94
CA LEU A 173 -15.49 -0.51 -18.32
C LEU A 173 -16.33 -1.66 -18.90
N ILE A 174 -15.99 -2.91 -18.58
CA ILE A 174 -16.79 -4.09 -18.99
C ILE A 174 -18.15 -4.10 -18.24
N GLY A 175 -18.17 -3.66 -16.98
CA GLY A 175 -19.39 -3.59 -16.15
C GLY A 175 -20.37 -2.47 -16.52
N TRP A 176 -19.94 -1.48 -17.30
CA TRP A 176 -20.75 -0.30 -17.63
C TRP A 176 -22.18 -0.64 -18.11
N PRO A 177 -22.40 -1.56 -19.08
CA PRO A 177 -23.77 -1.85 -19.57
C PRO A 177 -24.74 -2.33 -18.50
N VAL A 178 -24.23 -2.88 -17.38
CA VAL A 178 -25.05 -3.42 -16.29
C VAL A 178 -25.52 -2.36 -15.32
N PHE A 179 -24.67 -1.38 -15.04
CA PHE A 179 -25.05 -0.27 -14.14
C PHE A 179 -25.95 0.77 -14.81
N GLY A 180 -25.90 0.88 -16.14
CA GLY A 180 -26.85 1.63 -16.96
C GLY A 180 -26.71 3.16 -16.92
N ASP A 181 -25.93 3.72 -15.99
CA ASP A 181 -25.62 5.13 -15.90
C ASP A 181 -24.11 5.41 -15.95
N VAL A 182 -23.74 6.51 -16.58
CA VAL A 182 -22.34 6.97 -16.66
C VAL A 182 -21.80 7.31 -15.29
N ASP A 183 -22.64 7.83 -14.41
CA ASP A 183 -22.25 8.23 -13.05
C ASP A 183 -21.74 7.05 -12.23
N SER A 184 -22.37 5.87 -12.32
CA SER A 184 -21.89 4.66 -11.64
C SER A 184 -20.48 4.26 -12.06
N VAL A 185 -20.15 4.43 -13.35
CA VAL A 185 -18.78 4.20 -13.87
C VAL A 185 -17.81 5.22 -13.30
N LEU A 186 -18.20 6.51 -13.31
CA LEU A 186 -17.34 7.58 -12.78
C LEU A 186 -17.10 7.42 -11.28
N TYR A 187 -18.10 7.07 -10.50
CA TYR A 187 -17.93 6.81 -9.06
C TYR A 187 -17.08 5.57 -8.81
N GLY A 188 -17.22 4.50 -9.61
CA GLY A 188 -16.35 3.35 -9.56
C GLY A 188 -14.90 3.70 -9.85
N LEU A 189 -14.64 4.52 -10.87
CA LEU A 189 -13.30 5.02 -11.19
C LEU A 189 -12.69 5.85 -10.06
N ILE A 190 -13.48 6.72 -9.43
CA ILE A 190 -13.04 7.49 -8.25
C ILE A 190 -12.67 6.55 -7.12
N ALA A 191 -13.51 5.56 -6.81
CA ALA A 191 -13.25 4.60 -5.75
C ALA A 191 -11.95 3.81 -5.99
N VAL A 192 -11.73 3.30 -7.19
CA VAL A 192 -10.51 2.56 -7.55
C VAL A 192 -9.28 3.46 -7.53
N PHE A 193 -9.38 4.70 -7.99
CA PHE A 193 -8.28 5.66 -7.93
C PHE A 193 -7.88 5.96 -6.48
N VAL A 194 -8.85 6.23 -5.61
CA VAL A 194 -8.60 6.46 -4.17
C VAL A 194 -8.00 5.21 -3.52
N CYS A 195 -8.54 4.03 -3.81
CA CYS A 195 -8.03 2.75 -3.34
C CYS A 195 -6.54 2.55 -3.73
N SER A 196 -6.22 2.76 -5.01
CA SER A 196 -4.85 2.69 -5.53
C SER A 196 -3.90 3.65 -4.81
N MET A 197 -4.32 4.90 -4.61
CA MET A 197 -3.54 5.90 -3.88
C MET A 197 -3.27 5.49 -2.43
N VAL A 198 -4.27 4.96 -1.74
CA VAL A 198 -4.14 4.50 -0.35
C VAL A 198 -3.18 3.32 -0.27
N ILE A 199 -3.32 2.34 -1.16
CA ILE A 199 -2.42 1.18 -1.24
C ILE A 199 -0.97 1.66 -1.43
N ASP A 200 -0.72 2.49 -2.42
CA ASP A 200 0.64 2.92 -2.75
C ASP A 200 1.23 3.81 -1.64
N LYS A 201 0.45 4.74 -1.11
CA LYS A 201 0.92 5.66 -0.06
C LYS A 201 1.27 4.93 1.24
N ILE A 202 0.55 3.88 1.60
CA ILE A 202 0.84 3.13 2.82
C ILE A 202 1.93 2.10 2.58
N LEU A 203 1.84 1.28 1.53
CA LEU A 203 2.84 0.22 1.29
C LEU A 203 4.22 0.76 0.94
N TYR A 204 4.29 1.83 0.15
CA TYR A 204 5.56 2.40 -0.30
C TYR A 204 5.92 3.71 0.41
N GLY A 205 5.01 4.31 1.17
CA GLY A 205 5.27 5.50 1.97
C GLY A 205 5.87 5.21 3.35
N ILE A 206 5.65 4.01 3.89
CA ILE A 206 6.15 3.62 5.23
C ILE A 206 7.68 3.46 5.25
N GLY A 207 8.28 3.06 4.12
CA GLY A 207 9.74 2.96 3.96
C GLY A 207 10.38 4.13 3.22
N ALA A 208 9.58 5.12 2.81
CA ALA A 208 10.08 6.30 2.13
C ALA A 208 10.88 7.18 3.09
N GLY A 209 12.06 7.56 2.67
CA GLY A 209 12.91 8.50 3.38
C GLY A 209 13.18 9.76 2.58
N THR A 210 14.03 10.57 3.10
CA THR A 210 14.57 11.76 2.44
C THR A 210 16.09 11.66 2.45
N LEU A 211 16.71 11.82 1.30
CA LEU A 211 18.15 11.97 1.19
C LEU A 211 18.47 13.47 1.17
N ALA A 212 19.18 13.93 2.19
CA ALA A 212 19.78 15.25 2.22
C ALA A 212 21.14 15.18 1.52
N ILE A 213 21.36 16.03 0.53
CA ILE A 213 22.62 16.25 -0.15
C ILE A 213 23.07 17.66 0.21
N ILE A 214 24.18 17.77 0.91
CA ILE A 214 24.65 19.04 1.50
C ILE A 214 26.04 19.33 0.94
N VAL A 215 26.20 20.48 0.33
CA VAL A 215 27.51 20.96 -0.17
C VAL A 215 27.97 22.08 0.75
N THR A 216 29.07 21.83 1.47
CA THR A 216 29.59 22.76 2.48
C THR A 216 31.11 22.82 2.47
N SER A 217 31.68 23.89 3.01
CA SER A 217 33.11 24.02 3.29
C SER A 217 33.48 23.50 4.67
N LYS A 218 32.51 23.29 5.58
CA LYS A 218 32.67 22.84 6.95
C LYS A 218 32.11 21.42 7.12
N GLY A 219 32.66 20.45 6.37
CA GLY A 219 32.07 19.13 6.27
C GLY A 219 32.01 18.34 7.57
N GLU A 220 33.12 18.30 8.32
CA GLU A 220 33.23 17.55 9.57
C GLU A 220 32.30 18.12 10.66
N GLU A 221 32.41 19.44 10.91
CA GLU A 221 31.58 20.15 11.89
C GLU A 221 30.06 20.00 11.58
N THR A 222 29.70 20.07 10.30
CA THR A 222 28.30 19.92 9.85
C THR A 222 27.82 18.48 10.04
N ALA A 223 28.66 17.49 9.77
CA ALA A 223 28.32 16.09 9.94
C ALA A 223 28.13 15.71 11.42
N GLU A 224 29.00 16.23 12.29
CA GLU A 224 28.89 16.04 13.74
C GLU A 224 27.59 16.64 14.29
N GLU A 225 27.25 17.88 13.88
CA GLU A 225 26.05 18.55 14.34
C GLU A 225 24.77 17.84 13.86
N ILE A 226 24.74 17.37 12.61
CA ILE A 226 23.63 16.54 12.10
C ILE A 226 23.51 15.27 12.95
N GLY A 227 24.61 14.55 13.17
CA GLY A 227 24.61 13.32 13.96
C GLY A 227 24.12 13.57 15.41
N ARG A 228 24.55 14.66 16.02
CA ARG A 228 24.16 15.05 17.39
C ARG A 228 22.66 15.33 17.53
N ILE A 229 22.04 16.00 16.53
CA ILE A 229 20.63 16.41 16.60
C ILE A 229 19.69 15.29 16.16
N THR A 230 20.10 14.47 15.17
CA THR A 230 19.21 13.51 14.51
C THR A 230 19.52 12.05 14.80
N ASP A 231 20.66 11.75 15.42
CA ASP A 231 21.16 10.37 15.59
C ASP A 231 21.26 9.61 14.25
N ARG A 232 21.54 10.35 13.16
CA ARG A 232 21.68 9.80 11.80
C ARG A 232 23.12 9.81 11.33
N GLY A 233 23.52 8.73 10.67
CA GLY A 233 24.82 8.65 10.02
C GLY A 233 24.91 9.62 8.84
N VAL A 234 26.08 10.24 8.69
CA VAL A 234 26.41 11.13 7.58
C VAL A 234 27.63 10.58 6.84
N THR A 235 27.54 10.47 5.50
CA THR A 235 28.65 10.08 4.66
C THR A 235 29.20 11.32 3.96
N SER A 236 30.51 11.57 4.09
CA SER A 236 31.19 12.69 3.43
C SER A 236 31.90 12.22 2.16
N LEU A 237 31.74 12.95 1.07
CA LEU A 237 32.45 12.80 -0.19
C LEU A 237 33.25 14.07 -0.45
N GLU A 238 34.51 13.94 -0.88
CA GLU A 238 35.31 15.08 -1.32
C GLU A 238 34.85 15.53 -2.72
N GLY A 239 34.58 16.80 -2.86
CA GLY A 239 34.20 17.43 -4.12
C GLY A 239 35.05 18.67 -4.43
N MET A 240 34.97 19.11 -5.65
CA MET A 240 35.62 20.36 -6.10
C MET A 240 34.58 21.26 -6.78
N GLY A 241 34.47 22.50 -6.34
CA GLY A 241 33.68 23.50 -7.04
C GLY A 241 34.30 23.79 -8.41
N THR A 242 33.58 23.48 -9.48
CA THR A 242 34.13 23.62 -10.85
C THR A 242 34.40 25.07 -11.22
N TYR A 243 33.60 25.99 -10.69
CA TYR A 243 33.79 27.45 -10.91
C TYR A 243 34.84 28.05 -9.97
N THR A 244 34.71 27.79 -8.66
CA THR A 244 35.58 28.39 -7.64
C THR A 244 36.94 27.69 -7.50
N LYS A 245 37.10 26.49 -8.09
CA LYS A 245 38.27 25.60 -7.95
C LYS A 245 38.65 25.31 -6.50
N SER A 246 37.70 25.49 -5.58
CA SER A 246 37.86 25.23 -4.14
C SER A 246 37.38 23.83 -3.76
N LYS A 247 38.03 23.21 -2.79
CA LYS A 247 37.58 21.96 -2.17
C LYS A 247 36.25 22.20 -1.46
N ARG A 248 35.33 21.25 -1.60
CA ARG A 248 34.02 21.23 -0.93
C ARG A 248 33.75 19.80 -0.42
N ASN A 249 33.03 19.71 0.68
CA ASN A 249 32.50 18.43 1.14
C ASN A 249 31.06 18.29 0.68
N VAL A 250 30.71 17.12 0.15
CA VAL A 250 29.35 16.73 -0.17
C VAL A 250 28.91 15.71 0.86
N LEU A 251 28.00 16.11 1.75
CA LEU A 251 27.49 15.24 2.79
C LEU A 251 26.20 14.58 2.32
N LEU A 252 26.08 13.29 2.55
CA LEU A 252 24.89 12.51 2.28
C LEU A 252 24.31 12.04 3.61
N CYS A 253 23.05 12.42 3.90
CA CYS A 253 22.35 11.99 5.10
C CYS A 253 20.97 11.46 4.73
N ALA A 254 20.73 10.18 5.01
CA ALA A 254 19.40 9.60 4.91
C ALA A 254 18.63 9.87 6.20
N CYS A 255 17.45 10.46 6.09
CA CYS A 255 16.61 10.83 7.21
C CYS A 255 15.12 10.63 6.89
N SER A 256 14.25 10.68 7.88
CA SER A 256 12.81 10.75 7.66
C SER A 256 12.38 12.14 7.19
N LYS A 257 11.18 12.26 6.62
CA LYS A 257 10.60 13.55 6.21
C LYS A 257 10.52 14.56 7.37
N SER A 258 10.24 14.09 8.56
CA SER A 258 10.19 14.91 9.78
C SER A 258 11.56 15.38 10.25
N GLU A 259 12.58 14.54 10.08
CA GLU A 259 13.97 14.87 10.45
C GLU A 259 14.65 15.81 9.45
N ALA A 260 14.17 15.88 8.21
CA ALA A 260 14.71 16.77 7.19
C ALA A 260 14.76 18.25 7.66
N TYR A 261 13.76 18.67 8.44
CA TYR A 261 13.76 20.01 9.06
C TYR A 261 14.89 20.17 10.07
N LEU A 262 15.16 19.15 10.89
CA LEU A 262 16.25 19.18 11.87
C LEU A 262 17.61 19.19 11.17
N VAL A 263 17.78 18.36 10.15
CA VAL A 263 19.00 18.35 9.30
C VAL A 263 19.24 19.72 8.70
N LYS A 264 18.21 20.36 8.13
CA LYS A 264 18.31 21.73 7.59
C LYS A 264 18.82 22.71 8.64
N ASN A 265 18.22 22.70 9.83
CA ASN A 265 18.60 23.62 10.88
C ASN A 265 20.04 23.38 11.38
N ALA A 266 20.43 22.12 11.56
CA ALA A 266 21.80 21.75 11.93
C ALA A 266 22.83 22.27 10.92
N VAL A 267 22.57 22.14 9.63
CA VAL A 267 23.47 22.63 8.58
C VAL A 267 23.64 24.14 8.67
N TYR A 268 22.53 24.89 8.72
CA TYR A 268 22.60 26.36 8.73
C TYR A 268 23.10 26.96 10.05
N GLN A 269 23.09 26.20 11.15
CA GLN A 269 23.76 26.59 12.38
C GLN A 269 25.28 26.59 12.25
N VAL A 270 25.84 25.70 11.41
CA VAL A 270 27.29 25.56 11.23
C VAL A 270 27.79 26.35 10.01
N ASP A 271 27.06 26.31 8.90
CA ASP A 271 27.46 26.96 7.64
C ASP A 271 26.25 27.59 6.96
N ASP A 272 26.07 28.90 7.12
CA ASP A 272 25.01 29.69 6.45
C ASP A 272 25.11 29.69 4.93
N SER A 273 26.30 29.41 4.41
CA SER A 273 26.58 29.38 2.96
C SER A 273 26.42 28.01 2.34
N ALA A 274 26.07 26.99 3.14
CA ALA A 274 25.90 25.63 2.66
C ALA A 274 24.72 25.53 1.68
N PHE A 275 24.90 24.71 0.65
CA PHE A 275 23.83 24.39 -0.29
C PHE A 275 23.21 23.04 0.06
N VAL A 276 21.91 23.01 0.34
CA VAL A 276 21.19 21.82 0.80
C VAL A 276 20.09 21.46 -0.19
N MET A 277 20.08 20.22 -0.65
CA MET A 277 19.04 19.64 -1.47
C MET A 277 18.38 18.46 -0.73
N PHE A 278 17.07 18.40 -0.77
CA PHE A 278 16.33 17.23 -0.30
C PHE A 278 15.69 16.52 -1.47
N THR A 279 15.90 15.21 -1.56
CA THR A 279 15.23 14.36 -2.53
C THR A 279 14.49 13.24 -1.83
N GLU A 280 13.26 12.98 -2.27
CA GLU A 280 12.49 11.86 -1.74
C GLU A 280 13.06 10.54 -2.27
N THR A 281 13.25 9.58 -1.36
CA THR A 281 13.66 8.22 -1.71
C THR A 281 12.46 7.30 -1.64
N SER A 282 12.34 6.39 -2.60
CA SER A 282 11.25 5.41 -2.60
C SER A 282 11.32 4.46 -1.42
N GLU A 283 12.54 4.14 -0.97
CA GLU A 283 12.82 3.23 0.13
C GLU A 283 14.22 3.49 0.66
N VAL A 284 14.40 3.41 1.97
CA VAL A 284 15.69 3.44 2.62
C VAL A 284 15.85 2.16 3.44
N LEU A 285 16.88 1.38 3.11
CA LEU A 285 17.21 0.13 3.78
C LEU A 285 18.49 0.30 4.60
N GLY A 286 18.44 -0.08 5.88
CA GLY A 286 19.60 0.01 6.77
C GLY A 286 19.22 0.17 8.23
N GLU A 287 20.22 0.28 9.09
CA GLU A 287 20.01 0.54 10.51
C GLU A 287 19.36 1.91 10.72
N GLY A 288 18.39 1.98 11.62
CA GLY A 288 17.65 3.21 11.93
C GLY A 288 16.46 3.50 11.00
N PHE A 289 16.22 2.71 9.94
CA PHE A 289 15.03 2.79 9.10
C PHE A 289 14.17 1.54 9.24
N CYS A 290 12.84 1.74 9.25
CA CYS A 290 11.88 0.66 9.51
C CYS A 290 11.87 -0.38 8.39
N LEU A 291 12.29 -1.62 8.70
CA LEU A 291 12.27 -2.76 7.79
C LEU A 291 10.89 -3.46 7.84
N LEU A 292 9.81 -2.74 7.54
CA LEU A 292 8.47 -3.35 7.55
C LEU A 292 8.18 -4.22 6.33
N TYR A 293 8.98 -4.11 5.28
CA TYR A 293 8.84 -4.89 4.06
C TYR A 293 10.20 -5.35 3.53
N THR A 294 10.64 -6.50 3.93
CA THR A 294 11.60 -7.28 3.17
C THR A 294 10.93 -8.57 2.75
N SER A 295 10.38 -8.51 1.63
CA SER A 295 10.64 -9.12 0.34
C SER A 295 10.29 -10.57 0.14
N PRO A 296 10.43 -10.96 -1.12
CA PRO A 296 9.66 -12.01 -1.77
C PRO A 296 9.92 -13.38 -1.24
#